data_f41b8554c1ed8d8a9bb7efd59be724c9
#
_entry.id   f41b8554c1ed8d8a9bb7efd59be724c9
#
_cell.length_a   1.000
_cell.length_b   1.000
_cell.length_c   1.000
_cell.angle_alpha   90.00
_cell.angle_beta   90.00
_cell.angle_gamma   90.00
#
_symmetry.space_group_name_H-M   'P 1'
#
loop_
_entity.id
_entity.type
_entity.pdbx_description
1 polymer ?
#
loop_
_entity_poly.entity_id
_entity_poly.type
_entity_poly.pdbx_seq_one_letter_code
_entity_poly.pdbx_strand_id
1 'polypeptide(L)'
;VPLSTEEITGMNYRNDWERNSVESIREVMEQDFVFAMNNLPLREESNSKISGAMARHYLGELYLAMDQPSKAVEVLKPLTEGSEYSLITNRFGKNSANPGCPFIDVFRTPMYADGNTEVLYAFVNTEPENSAFGTAEVYMKSTYKNYYSNDGVINKSNKYDPDYTSGAATWPQV
;
A
#
# COMPACT_ATOMS: atom_id res chain seq x y z
N VAL A 1 11.58 18.62 8.75
CA VAL A 1 12.38 17.84 7.81
C VAL A 1 13.10 18.80 6.88
N PRO A 2 14.38 18.60 6.56
CA PRO A 2 15.04 19.31 5.46
C PRO A 2 14.37 18.95 4.12
N LEU A 3 14.26 19.92 3.23
CA LEU A 3 13.73 19.72 1.88
C LEU A 3 14.87 19.91 0.87
N SER A 4 15.12 18.89 0.06
CA SER A 4 15.99 18.98 -1.12
C SER A 4 15.13 18.74 -2.35
N THR A 5 15.15 19.71 -3.27
CA THR A 5 14.48 19.62 -4.57
C THR A 5 15.47 19.36 -5.71
N GLU A 6 16.73 19.17 -5.38
CA GLU A 6 17.80 18.86 -6.32
C GLU A 6 18.45 17.52 -5.96
N GLU A 7 18.95 16.81 -6.96
CA GLU A 7 19.75 15.60 -6.75
C GLU A 7 20.99 15.93 -5.94
N ILE A 8 21.20 15.19 -4.85
CA ILE A 8 22.40 15.34 -4.01
C ILE A 8 23.52 14.56 -4.67
N THR A 9 24.51 15.30 -5.18
CA THR A 9 25.73 14.76 -5.74
C THR A 9 26.93 15.01 -4.81
N GLY A 10 28.08 14.40 -5.08
CA GLY A 10 29.29 14.68 -4.31
C GLY A 10 29.76 16.16 -4.39
N MET A 11 29.27 16.93 -5.35
CA MET A 11 29.64 18.33 -5.55
C MET A 11 28.71 19.32 -4.83
N ASN A 12 27.46 18.97 -4.60
CA ASN A 12 26.48 19.83 -3.90
C ASN A 12 26.10 19.25 -2.53
N TYR A 13 26.91 18.34 -2.01
CA TYR A 13 26.70 17.79 -0.67
C TYR A 13 26.81 18.89 0.40
N ARG A 14 25.82 18.92 1.30
CA ARG A 14 25.76 19.83 2.43
C ARG A 14 25.57 19.03 3.70
N ASN A 15 26.10 19.52 4.81
CA ASN A 15 25.88 19.00 6.15
C ASN A 15 25.23 20.04 7.09
N ASP A 16 24.89 21.20 6.55
CA ASP A 16 24.26 22.34 7.25
C ASP A 16 22.73 22.42 6.99
N TRP A 17 22.09 21.26 6.93
CA TRP A 17 20.67 21.16 6.68
C TRP A 17 19.83 21.76 7.80
N GLU A 18 18.94 22.67 7.45
CA GLU A 18 17.93 23.22 8.36
C GLU A 18 16.56 22.63 8.08
N ARG A 19 15.66 22.77 9.06
CA ARG A 19 14.26 22.35 8.90
C ARG A 19 13.51 23.38 8.09
N ASN A 20 12.84 22.96 7.04
CA ASN A 20 11.88 23.78 6.32
C ASN A 20 10.57 23.90 7.10
N SER A 21 9.80 24.94 6.82
CA SER A 21 8.45 25.07 7.37
C SER A 21 7.54 23.96 6.87
N VAL A 22 6.49 23.67 7.64
CA VAL A 22 5.49 22.67 7.24
C VAL A 22 4.78 23.12 5.97
N GLU A 23 4.54 24.41 5.86
CA GLU A 23 3.86 25.03 4.71
C GLU A 23 4.66 24.81 3.43
N SER A 24 5.97 25.11 3.43
CA SER A 24 6.81 24.93 2.24
C SER A 24 6.91 23.46 1.81
N ILE A 25 6.93 22.53 2.76
CA ILE A 25 6.92 21.09 2.44
C ILE A 25 5.59 20.69 1.82
N ARG A 26 4.45 21.16 2.38
CA ARG A 26 3.12 20.88 1.86
C ARG A 26 2.91 21.45 0.46
N GLU A 27 3.45 22.62 0.18
CA GLU A 27 3.41 23.22 -1.16
C GLU A 27 4.13 22.34 -2.20
N VAL A 28 5.31 21.86 -1.88
CA VAL A 28 6.04 20.95 -2.79
C VAL A 28 5.29 19.62 -2.96
N MET A 29 4.79 19.04 -1.87
CA MET A 29 3.97 17.81 -1.94
C MET A 29 2.73 18.00 -2.82
N GLU A 30 2.02 19.13 -2.68
CA GLU A 30 0.85 19.44 -3.51
C GLU A 30 1.24 19.54 -4.99
N GLN A 31 2.33 20.25 -5.32
CA GLN A 31 2.83 20.37 -6.69
C GLN A 31 3.20 19.00 -7.29
N ASP A 32 3.91 18.18 -6.55
CA ASP A 32 4.35 16.86 -6.99
C ASP A 32 3.16 15.92 -7.23
N PHE A 33 2.19 15.87 -6.30
CA PHE A 33 1.00 15.05 -6.46
C PHE A 33 0.09 15.54 -7.58
N VAL A 34 -0.07 16.85 -7.76
CA VAL A 34 -0.82 17.42 -8.88
C VAL A 34 -0.13 17.08 -10.21
N PHE A 35 1.19 17.18 -10.27
CA PHE A 35 1.94 16.78 -11.45
C PHE A 35 1.74 15.28 -11.75
N ALA A 36 1.92 14.42 -10.76
CA ALA A 36 1.73 12.98 -10.92
C ALA A 36 0.30 12.63 -11.35
N MET A 37 -0.71 13.23 -10.71
CA MET A 37 -2.13 13.05 -11.05
C MET A 37 -2.45 13.38 -12.50
N ASN A 38 -1.79 14.41 -13.06
CA ASN A 38 -2.06 14.90 -14.41
C ASN A 38 -1.24 14.17 -15.50
N ASN A 39 -0.16 13.50 -15.12
CA ASN A 39 0.77 12.88 -16.09
C ASN A 39 0.77 11.35 -16.05
N LEU A 40 0.23 10.74 -15.01
CA LEU A 40 0.11 9.28 -14.90
C LEU A 40 -1.30 8.84 -15.32
N PRO A 41 -1.44 7.65 -15.92
CA PRO A 41 -2.75 7.07 -16.16
C PRO A 41 -3.47 6.85 -14.83
N LEU A 42 -4.80 6.98 -14.84
CA LEU A 42 -5.60 6.78 -13.63
C LEU A 42 -5.35 5.40 -13.01
N ARG A 43 -5.22 4.37 -13.85
CA ARG A 43 -4.84 3.02 -13.47
C ARG A 43 -3.73 2.49 -14.39
N GLU A 44 -2.77 1.82 -13.79
CA GLU A 44 -1.71 1.09 -14.49
C GLU A 44 -2.13 -0.36 -14.78
N GLU A 45 -1.44 -1.00 -15.71
CA GLU A 45 -1.64 -2.43 -16.00
C GLU A 45 -1.35 -3.32 -14.80
N SER A 46 -0.42 -2.91 -13.96
CA SER A 46 -0.04 -3.61 -12.73
C SER A 46 -0.25 -2.70 -11.52
N ASN A 47 -0.94 -3.21 -10.51
CA ASN A 47 -1.15 -2.51 -9.24
C ASN A 47 0.14 -2.29 -8.42
N SER A 48 1.26 -2.85 -8.84
CA SER A 48 2.59 -2.57 -8.24
C SER A 48 3.30 -1.36 -8.84
N LYS A 49 2.72 -0.73 -9.87
CA LYS A 49 3.19 0.54 -10.43
C LYS A 49 2.43 1.71 -9.84
N ILE A 50 3.11 2.84 -9.72
CA ILE A 50 2.50 4.08 -9.24
C ILE A 50 1.57 4.63 -10.33
N SER A 51 0.35 4.94 -9.96
CA SER A 51 -0.71 5.42 -10.85
C SER A 51 -1.22 6.80 -10.46
N GLY A 52 -1.97 7.43 -11.35
CA GLY A 52 -2.70 8.66 -11.04
C GLY A 52 -3.73 8.49 -9.93
N ALA A 53 -4.28 7.30 -9.75
CA ALA A 53 -5.16 6.99 -8.61
C ALA A 53 -4.43 7.08 -7.27
N MET A 54 -3.23 6.53 -7.19
CA MET A 54 -2.40 6.65 -5.98
C MET A 54 -2.03 8.11 -5.69
N ALA A 55 -1.66 8.88 -6.74
CA ALA A 55 -1.38 10.31 -6.59
C ALA A 55 -2.60 11.08 -6.07
N ARG A 56 -3.80 10.79 -6.59
CA ARG A 56 -5.07 11.39 -6.11
C ARG A 56 -5.37 11.04 -4.66
N HIS A 57 -5.13 9.80 -4.26
CA HIS A 57 -5.34 9.34 -2.89
C HIS A 57 -4.48 10.16 -1.92
N TYR A 58 -3.17 10.23 -2.16
CA TYR A 58 -2.27 10.98 -1.29
C TYR A 58 -2.49 12.50 -1.34
N LEU A 59 -2.89 13.04 -2.49
CA LEU A 59 -3.29 14.45 -2.59
C LEU A 59 -4.55 14.73 -1.75
N GLY A 60 -5.50 13.82 -1.77
CA GLY A 60 -6.69 13.89 -0.91
C GLY A 60 -6.34 13.88 0.58
N GLU A 61 -5.45 12.97 1.00
CA GLU A 61 -4.95 12.95 2.39
C GLU A 61 -4.22 14.24 2.76
N LEU A 62 -3.39 14.77 1.85
CA LEU A 62 -2.71 16.05 2.05
C LEU A 62 -3.70 17.20 2.25
N TYR A 63 -4.75 17.28 1.42
CA TYR A 63 -5.78 18.31 1.57
C TYR A 63 -6.55 18.17 2.88
N LEU A 64 -6.84 16.96 3.33
CA LEU A 64 -7.44 16.74 4.66
C LEU A 64 -6.51 17.21 5.79
N ALA A 65 -5.21 16.91 5.68
CA ALA A 65 -4.20 17.37 6.64
C ALA A 65 -3.99 18.91 6.63
N MET A 66 -4.40 19.58 5.56
CA MET A 66 -4.39 21.03 5.39
C MET A 66 -5.74 21.70 5.75
N ASP A 67 -6.71 20.93 6.28
CA ASP A 67 -8.08 21.40 6.56
C ASP A 67 -8.78 21.96 5.31
N GLN A 68 -8.60 21.30 4.17
CA GLN A 68 -9.21 21.64 2.87
C GLN A 68 -10.10 20.50 2.34
N PRO A 69 -11.15 20.08 3.05
CA PRO A 69 -11.94 18.90 2.72
C PRO A 69 -12.65 19.00 1.35
N SER A 70 -13.01 20.21 0.94
CA SER A 70 -13.65 20.41 -0.39
C SER A 70 -12.71 20.05 -1.52
N LYS A 71 -11.42 20.40 -1.43
CA LYS A 71 -10.42 19.99 -2.42
C LYS A 71 -10.16 18.48 -2.38
N ALA A 72 -10.15 17.88 -1.17
CA ALA A 72 -10.01 16.44 -1.02
C ALA A 72 -11.13 15.70 -1.75
N VAL A 73 -12.38 16.10 -1.55
CA VAL A 73 -13.54 15.53 -2.26
C VAL A 73 -13.38 15.64 -3.77
N GLU A 74 -12.98 16.80 -4.27
CA GLU A 74 -12.82 17.04 -5.71
C GLU A 74 -11.78 16.10 -6.36
N VAL A 75 -10.62 15.94 -5.74
CA VAL A 75 -9.56 15.09 -6.31
C VAL A 75 -9.83 13.60 -6.17
N LEU A 76 -10.61 13.19 -5.14
CA LEU A 76 -10.97 11.79 -4.91
C LEU A 76 -12.18 11.33 -5.72
N LYS A 77 -13.00 12.25 -6.20
CA LYS A 77 -14.23 11.95 -6.95
C LYS A 77 -14.05 10.97 -8.12
N PRO A 78 -13.00 11.07 -8.96
CA PRO A 78 -12.77 10.09 -10.02
C PRO A 78 -12.53 8.66 -9.53
N LEU A 79 -12.10 8.47 -8.29
CA LEU A 79 -11.90 7.14 -7.69
C LEU A 79 -13.19 6.55 -7.14
N THR A 80 -14.09 7.39 -6.64
CA THR A 80 -15.32 6.96 -5.95
C THR A 80 -16.56 6.92 -6.86
N GLU A 81 -16.59 7.78 -7.88
CA GLU A 81 -17.72 7.90 -8.83
C GLU A 81 -17.34 7.46 -10.25
N GLY A 82 -16.07 7.15 -10.50
CA GLY A 82 -15.58 6.65 -11.77
C GLY A 82 -15.90 5.18 -12.01
N SER A 83 -15.61 4.70 -13.22
CA SER A 83 -15.81 3.30 -13.61
C SER A 83 -14.59 2.40 -13.40
N GLU A 84 -13.42 2.99 -13.10
CA GLU A 84 -12.16 2.27 -13.02
C GLU A 84 -11.97 1.51 -11.70
N TYR A 85 -12.56 2.04 -10.62
CA TYR A 85 -12.47 1.49 -9.28
C TYR A 85 -13.86 1.32 -8.67
N SER A 86 -14.00 0.30 -7.84
CA SER A 86 -15.26 0.05 -7.12
C SER A 86 -14.99 -0.80 -5.88
N LEU A 87 -15.79 -0.61 -4.83
CA LEU A 87 -15.73 -1.44 -3.65
C LEU A 87 -16.10 -2.89 -3.98
N ILE A 88 -15.38 -3.84 -3.41
CA ILE A 88 -15.63 -5.26 -3.57
C ILE A 88 -16.76 -5.68 -2.64
N THR A 89 -17.85 -6.15 -3.22
CA THR A 89 -19.04 -6.63 -2.49
C THR A 89 -19.26 -8.14 -2.62
N ASN A 90 -18.63 -8.77 -3.62
CA ASN A 90 -18.75 -10.20 -3.91
C ASN A 90 -17.41 -10.89 -3.84
N ARG A 91 -17.44 -12.20 -3.61
CA ARG A 91 -16.24 -13.05 -3.67
C ARG A 91 -15.64 -13.03 -5.08
N PHE A 92 -14.32 -12.99 -5.17
CA PHE A 92 -13.60 -12.94 -6.44
C PHE A 92 -12.25 -13.68 -6.37
N GLY A 93 -11.58 -13.80 -7.53
CA GLY A 93 -10.29 -14.47 -7.64
C GLY A 93 -10.36 -15.98 -7.48
N LYS A 94 -9.21 -16.63 -7.58
CA LYS A 94 -9.08 -18.11 -7.59
C LYS A 94 -9.57 -18.80 -6.32
N ASN A 95 -9.59 -18.10 -5.20
CA ASN A 95 -10.00 -18.64 -3.90
C ASN A 95 -11.46 -18.34 -3.54
N SER A 96 -12.23 -17.76 -4.44
CA SER A 96 -13.63 -17.36 -4.19
C SER A 96 -14.55 -18.51 -3.81
N ALA A 97 -14.24 -19.74 -4.25
CA ALA A 97 -14.98 -20.95 -3.89
C ALA A 97 -14.69 -21.47 -2.48
N ASN A 98 -13.60 -21.03 -1.85
CA ASN A 98 -13.22 -21.45 -0.51
C ASN A 98 -14.03 -20.66 0.55
N PRO A 99 -14.15 -21.18 1.78
CA PRO A 99 -14.73 -20.41 2.88
C PRO A 99 -14.03 -19.06 3.06
N GLY A 100 -14.81 -18.00 3.27
CA GLY A 100 -14.27 -16.65 3.43
C GLY A 100 -15.29 -15.56 3.08
N CYS A 101 -14.82 -14.33 2.99
CA CYS A 101 -15.63 -13.17 2.64
C CYS A 101 -14.89 -12.31 1.60
N PRO A 102 -15.59 -11.36 0.94
CA PRO A 102 -14.94 -10.47 -0.06
C PRO A 102 -13.73 -9.73 0.48
N PHE A 103 -13.78 -9.31 1.74
CA PHE A 103 -12.66 -8.61 2.40
C PHE A 103 -11.36 -9.45 2.43
N ILE A 104 -11.48 -10.75 2.66
CA ILE A 104 -10.34 -11.67 2.62
C ILE A 104 -9.76 -11.75 1.21
N ASP A 105 -10.62 -11.77 0.19
CA ASP A 105 -10.19 -11.88 -1.20
C ASP A 105 -9.39 -10.64 -1.66
N VAL A 106 -9.68 -9.45 -1.12
CA VAL A 106 -8.89 -8.22 -1.40
C VAL A 106 -7.41 -8.42 -1.09
N PHE A 107 -7.09 -9.09 0.02
CA PHE A 107 -5.70 -9.34 0.43
C PHE A 107 -5.07 -10.55 -0.25
N ARG A 108 -5.87 -11.57 -0.56
CA ARG A 108 -5.39 -12.79 -1.23
C ARG A 108 -5.20 -12.62 -2.73
N THR A 109 -5.87 -11.66 -3.32
CA THR A 109 -5.87 -11.41 -4.75
C THR A 109 -5.60 -9.92 -4.99
N PRO A 110 -4.33 -9.47 -4.87
CA PRO A 110 -4.00 -8.05 -4.88
C PRO A 110 -4.05 -7.41 -6.26
N MET A 111 -4.19 -8.20 -7.33
CA MET A 111 -4.10 -7.68 -8.70
C MET A 111 -5.48 -7.35 -9.26
N TYR A 112 -5.59 -6.21 -9.92
CA TYR A 112 -6.80 -5.81 -10.62
C TYR A 112 -7.20 -6.82 -11.71
N ALA A 113 -6.23 -7.33 -12.44
CA ALA A 113 -6.46 -8.33 -13.49
C ALA A 113 -7.16 -9.60 -12.99
N ASP A 114 -7.03 -9.91 -11.70
CA ASP A 114 -7.67 -11.05 -11.05
C ASP A 114 -9.03 -10.68 -10.42
N GLY A 115 -9.55 -9.48 -10.67
CA GLY A 115 -10.85 -9.01 -10.21
C GLY A 115 -10.83 -8.09 -8.99
N ASN A 116 -9.65 -7.65 -8.51
CA ASN A 116 -9.57 -6.70 -7.40
C ASN A 116 -9.75 -5.26 -7.91
N THR A 117 -10.99 -4.80 -7.94
CA THR A 117 -11.35 -3.45 -8.41
C THR A 117 -11.19 -2.37 -7.32
N GLU A 118 -10.86 -2.73 -6.09
CA GLU A 118 -10.73 -1.80 -4.96
C GLU A 118 -9.29 -1.32 -4.75
N VAL A 119 -8.30 -2.12 -5.13
CA VAL A 119 -6.89 -1.83 -4.85
C VAL A 119 -6.35 -0.72 -5.75
N LEU A 120 -5.79 0.32 -5.14
CA LEU A 120 -5.08 1.40 -5.85
C LEU A 120 -3.62 1.06 -6.10
N TYR A 121 -2.96 0.43 -5.12
CA TYR A 121 -1.57 0.04 -5.17
C TYR A 121 -1.32 -1.16 -4.26
N ALA A 122 -0.46 -2.06 -4.67
CA ALA A 122 -0.10 -3.24 -3.89
C ALA A 122 1.42 -3.49 -3.89
N PHE A 123 1.96 -3.72 -2.71
CA PHE A 123 3.27 -4.35 -2.59
C PHE A 123 3.11 -5.85 -2.81
N VAL A 124 3.41 -6.29 -4.02
CA VAL A 124 3.27 -7.70 -4.38
C VAL A 124 4.50 -8.47 -3.92
N ASN A 125 4.30 -9.34 -2.94
CA ASN A 125 5.31 -10.28 -2.51
C ASN A 125 5.10 -11.60 -3.28
N THR A 126 6.12 -12.03 -4.00
CA THR A 126 6.09 -13.31 -4.73
C THR A 126 6.43 -14.46 -3.78
N GLU A 127 6.01 -15.66 -4.18
CA GLU A 127 6.43 -16.87 -3.48
C GLU A 127 7.96 -16.97 -3.42
N PRO A 128 8.53 -17.53 -2.34
CA PRO A 128 9.98 -17.61 -2.16
C PRO A 128 10.74 -18.25 -3.31
N GLU A 129 10.16 -19.24 -3.94
CA GLU A 129 10.72 -19.92 -5.11
C GLU A 129 10.86 -19.03 -6.37
N ASN A 130 10.04 -17.97 -6.45
CA ASN A 130 10.07 -16.99 -7.54
C ASN A 130 10.82 -15.72 -7.15
N SER A 131 11.27 -15.63 -5.92
CA SER A 131 11.99 -14.49 -5.37
C SER A 131 13.49 -14.74 -5.46
N ALA A 132 14.17 -14.00 -6.31
CA ALA A 132 15.65 -14.07 -6.42
C ALA A 132 16.38 -13.75 -5.10
N PHE A 133 15.68 -13.19 -4.10
CA PHE A 133 16.25 -12.72 -2.84
C PHE A 133 15.56 -13.26 -1.58
N GLY A 134 14.55 -14.08 -1.68
CA GLY A 134 13.81 -14.59 -0.51
C GLY A 134 13.19 -13.50 0.38
N THR A 135 12.97 -12.31 -0.16
CA THR A 135 12.72 -11.09 0.63
C THR A 135 11.27 -10.88 1.05
N ALA A 136 10.33 -11.52 0.37
CA ALA A 136 8.91 -11.42 0.75
C ALA A 136 8.68 -11.87 2.19
N GLU A 137 9.29 -12.99 2.56
CA GLU A 137 9.22 -13.53 3.91
C GLU A 137 9.89 -12.60 4.95
N VAL A 138 10.98 -11.94 4.58
CA VAL A 138 11.69 -11.00 5.46
C VAL A 138 10.85 -9.77 5.75
N TYR A 139 10.19 -9.19 4.75
CA TYR A 139 9.31 -8.04 4.94
C TYR A 139 8.11 -8.38 5.83
N MET A 140 7.43 -9.47 5.53
CA MET A 140 6.30 -9.95 6.33
C MET A 140 6.74 -10.27 7.76
N LYS A 141 7.85 -10.96 7.94
CA LYS A 141 8.43 -11.25 9.26
C LYS A 141 8.86 -9.98 10.00
N SER A 142 9.37 -8.96 9.34
CA SER A 142 9.75 -7.71 9.99
C SER A 142 8.53 -6.92 10.46
N THR A 143 7.44 -6.95 9.72
CA THR A 143 6.21 -6.22 10.03
C THR A 143 5.37 -6.92 11.11
N TYR A 144 5.29 -8.26 11.06
CA TYR A 144 4.44 -9.06 11.96
C TYR A 144 5.24 -10.02 12.87
N LYS A 145 6.55 -9.97 12.83
CA LYS A 145 7.45 -11.00 13.30
C LYS A 145 7.27 -11.41 14.76
N ASN A 146 6.82 -10.53 15.60
CA ASN A 146 6.75 -10.80 17.03
C ASN A 146 5.48 -11.54 17.44
N TYR A 147 4.53 -11.64 16.54
CA TYR A 147 3.24 -12.21 16.88
C TYR A 147 3.29 -13.73 17.01
N TYR A 148 4.11 -14.39 16.17
CA TYR A 148 4.18 -15.84 16.10
C TYR A 148 5.54 -16.43 16.47
N SER A 149 6.62 -15.67 16.38
CA SER A 149 7.96 -16.25 16.49
C SER A 149 8.61 -16.17 17.87
N ASN A 150 8.21 -15.22 18.70
CA ASN A 150 8.90 -14.96 19.97
C ASN A 150 8.03 -15.12 21.21
N ASP A 151 6.73 -15.21 21.05
CA ASP A 151 5.83 -15.39 22.16
C ASP A 151 5.40 -16.85 22.25
N GLY A 152 6.02 -17.58 23.14
CA GLY A 152 5.69 -18.99 23.38
C GLY A 152 4.24 -19.23 23.78
N VAL A 153 3.50 -18.19 24.16
CA VAL A 153 2.09 -18.27 24.48
C VAL A 153 1.24 -18.37 23.22
N ILE A 154 1.55 -17.57 22.23
CA ILE A 154 0.80 -17.60 20.96
C ILE A 154 1.18 -18.82 20.13
N ASN A 155 2.47 -19.14 20.07
CA ASN A 155 2.96 -20.31 19.34
C ASN A 155 2.45 -21.66 19.85
N LYS A 156 2.09 -21.73 21.12
CA LYS A 156 1.70 -23.01 21.74
C LYS A 156 0.20 -23.22 21.86
N SER A 157 -0.58 -22.15 21.70
CA SER A 157 -1.98 -22.24 22.06
C SER A 157 -2.93 -22.52 20.91
N ASN A 158 -2.53 -22.30 19.65
CA ASN A 158 -3.43 -22.30 18.50
C ASN A 158 -4.75 -21.54 18.77
N LYS A 159 -4.72 -20.70 19.77
CA LYS A 159 -5.92 -20.08 20.33
C LYS A 159 -6.57 -19.14 19.32
N TYR A 160 -5.75 -18.57 18.45
CA TYR A 160 -6.19 -17.58 17.45
C TYR A 160 -6.25 -18.16 16.03
N ASP A 161 -5.61 -19.31 15.81
CA ASP A 161 -5.63 -20.04 14.55
C ASP A 161 -5.65 -21.55 14.86
N PRO A 162 -6.82 -22.18 14.85
CA PRO A 162 -6.96 -23.60 15.13
C PRO A 162 -6.26 -24.49 14.09
N ASP A 163 -5.98 -23.97 12.90
CA ASP A 163 -5.30 -24.68 11.82
C ASP A 163 -3.77 -24.52 11.87
N TYR A 164 -3.27 -23.75 12.84
CA TYR A 164 -1.84 -23.56 13.06
C TYR A 164 -1.20 -24.84 13.60
N THR A 165 -0.41 -25.49 12.78
CA THR A 165 0.42 -26.61 13.20
C THR A 165 1.80 -26.12 13.59
N SER A 166 2.19 -26.33 14.86
CA SER A 166 3.49 -25.93 15.37
C SER A 166 4.63 -26.54 14.54
N GLY A 167 5.45 -25.69 13.95
CA GLY A 167 6.66 -26.15 13.24
C GLY A 167 6.93 -25.49 11.90
N ALA A 168 5.92 -25.00 11.22
CA ALA A 168 6.12 -24.09 10.12
C ALA A 168 5.64 -22.70 10.57
N ALA A 169 6.45 -21.67 10.40
CA ALA A 169 5.98 -20.30 10.52
C ALA A 169 5.03 -20.02 9.36
N THR A 170 3.89 -20.66 9.38
CA THR A 170 2.80 -20.35 8.49
C THR A 170 2.09 -19.14 9.05
N TRP A 171 2.13 -18.07 8.32
CA TRP A 171 1.30 -16.92 8.56
C TRP A 171 -0.16 -17.36 8.61
N PRO A 172 -1.00 -16.74 9.46
CA PRO A 172 -2.43 -16.97 9.34
C PRO A 172 -2.79 -16.76 7.89
N GLN A 173 -3.34 -17.78 7.30
CA GLN A 173 -3.91 -17.69 5.98
C GLN A 173 -5.15 -16.79 6.10
N VAL A 174 -4.91 -15.48 5.98
CA VAL A 174 -5.99 -14.50 5.94
C VAL A 174 -6.78 -14.71 4.66
#